data_91ce3831e7cdbbb4ef9c630ada3dc140
#
_entry.id   91ce3831e7cdbbb4ef9c630ada3dc140
#
_cell.length_a   1.000
_cell.length_b   1.000
_cell.length_c   1.000
_cell.angle_alpha   90.00
_cell.angle_beta   90.00
_cell.angle_gamma   90.00
#
_symmetry.space_group_name_H-M   'P 1'
#
loop_
_entity.id
_entity.type
_entity.pdbx_description
1 polymer ?
#
loop_
_entity_poly.entity_id
_entity_poly.type
_entity_poly.pdbx_seq_one_letter_code
_entity_poly.pdbx_strand_id
1 'polypeptide(L)'
;MGSSRFPKRFLIVVLTFICTSVCYIERVGFSIAYTAAADAAGVSQTSKGVILSTFFYGYACSQVPGGWAAQKIGGRRVLLLSFLLWSLTCAFVPLDPNRMMVLVIARLLVGVAQGFIFPSIHTVLAQWVPPHERSRSVSFTTSGMYLGAATGMLMLPSLVKYRGPQSVFLAEAALGAMWSLLWFSYAVDPPRAEHPKATASGFGESQLPTKGSSKMKVENGVHSTKSPTIPWKRIVMSLPVWAIVVNYFTFDYALYMLMNWLPTYFELGLEISLQEMGFSKMMPYFNMFIFSNIGGVIADHLVTRRILSITKTRKLLNTVGFVVASLALMALPYFRTSGGALFCSSVALGFLALGRSGFAVNYMDIAPRYAGIIMGISNTAGTLAGIVGVDLTGRLLEAAKDAQLDLTSPESWTAVFCIPGLLCIFSSFVFLALSTGERIFD
;
A
#
# COMPACT_ATOMS: atom_id res chain seq x y z
N MET A 1 -11.66 -35.85 -18.85
CA MET A 1 -10.68 -34.75 -18.87
C MET A 1 -11.32 -33.55 -18.18
N GLY A 2 -11.10 -33.37 -16.88
CA GLY A 2 -11.60 -32.24 -16.13
C GLY A 2 -10.82 -30.99 -16.52
N SER A 3 -11.47 -30.01 -17.11
CA SER A 3 -10.94 -28.67 -17.33
C SER A 3 -10.49 -28.12 -15.96
N SER A 4 -9.18 -28.01 -15.75
CA SER A 4 -8.63 -27.35 -14.56
C SER A 4 -8.93 -25.85 -14.69
N ARG A 5 -10.13 -25.44 -14.30
CA ARG A 5 -10.48 -24.03 -14.23
C ARG A 5 -9.50 -23.38 -13.24
N PHE A 6 -8.73 -22.45 -13.76
CA PHE A 6 -7.82 -21.61 -12.98
C PHE A 6 -8.56 -21.09 -11.72
N PRO A 7 -8.07 -21.35 -10.49
CA PRO A 7 -8.81 -20.99 -9.29
C PRO A 7 -9.12 -19.49 -9.26
N LYS A 8 -10.38 -19.13 -9.05
CA LYS A 8 -10.85 -17.72 -9.06
C LYS A 8 -10.04 -16.80 -8.12
N ARG A 9 -9.52 -17.35 -7.01
CA ARG A 9 -8.69 -16.58 -6.07
C ARG A 9 -7.41 -16.05 -6.72
N PHE A 10 -6.75 -16.81 -7.59
CA PHE A 10 -5.55 -16.35 -8.29
C PHE A 10 -5.88 -15.25 -9.29
N LEU A 11 -7.02 -15.34 -9.96
CA LEU A 11 -7.49 -14.29 -10.84
C LEU A 11 -7.72 -12.98 -10.08
N ILE A 12 -8.34 -13.03 -8.90
CA ILE A 12 -8.52 -11.86 -8.03
C ILE A 12 -7.17 -11.25 -7.62
N VAL A 13 -6.19 -12.08 -7.24
CA VAL A 13 -4.85 -11.62 -6.86
C VAL A 13 -4.14 -10.95 -8.05
N VAL A 14 -4.23 -11.53 -9.25
CA VAL A 14 -3.65 -10.93 -10.47
C VAL A 14 -4.34 -9.60 -10.81
N LEU A 15 -5.67 -9.54 -10.72
CA LEU A 15 -6.40 -8.29 -10.98
C LEU A 15 -6.06 -7.20 -9.97
N THR A 16 -5.84 -7.56 -8.70
CA THR A 16 -5.40 -6.59 -7.68
C THR A 16 -3.96 -6.16 -7.86
N PHE A 17 -3.07 -7.02 -8.36
CA PHE A 17 -1.72 -6.65 -8.78
C PHE A 17 -1.73 -5.63 -9.93
N ILE A 18 -2.53 -5.89 -10.98
CA ILE A 18 -2.69 -4.94 -12.10
C ILE A 18 -3.28 -3.61 -11.59
N CYS A 19 -4.24 -3.67 -10.67
CA CYS A 19 -4.83 -2.51 -10.00
C CYS A 19 -3.76 -1.60 -9.39
N THR A 20 -2.89 -2.16 -8.55
CA THR A 20 -1.83 -1.40 -7.89
C THR A 20 -0.79 -0.88 -8.88
N SER A 21 -0.49 -1.64 -9.93
CA SER A 21 0.43 -1.20 -11.00
C SER A 21 -0.13 0.00 -11.75
N VAL A 22 -1.39 -0.03 -12.16
CA VAL A 22 -2.05 1.08 -12.87
C VAL A 22 -2.15 2.33 -12.00
N CYS A 23 -2.47 2.19 -10.70
CA CYS A 23 -2.49 3.32 -9.77
C CYS A 23 -1.13 4.01 -9.65
N TYR A 24 -0.03 3.25 -9.65
CA TYR A 24 1.29 3.85 -9.52
C TYR A 24 1.85 4.38 -10.84
N ILE A 25 1.42 3.85 -11.98
CA ILE A 25 1.64 4.49 -13.29
C ILE A 25 1.02 5.89 -13.29
N GLU A 26 -0.24 6.04 -12.82
CA GLU A 26 -0.91 7.34 -12.74
C GLU A 26 -0.18 8.32 -11.82
N ARG A 27 0.23 7.88 -10.62
CA ARG A 27 0.94 8.77 -9.67
C ARG A 27 2.22 9.34 -10.26
N VAL A 28 3.01 8.51 -10.93
CA VAL A 28 4.24 8.93 -11.61
C VAL A 28 3.92 9.73 -12.85
N GLY A 29 2.94 9.31 -13.63
CA GLY A 29 2.56 9.93 -14.88
C GLY A 29 2.03 11.35 -14.73
N PHE A 30 1.17 11.57 -13.74
CA PHE A 30 0.72 12.93 -13.43
C PHE A 30 1.90 13.86 -13.12
N SER A 31 2.82 13.41 -12.26
CA SER A 31 3.97 14.21 -11.89
C SER A 31 4.82 14.59 -13.10
N ILE A 32 5.10 13.61 -13.97
CA ILE A 32 5.89 13.82 -15.20
C ILE A 32 5.16 14.76 -16.16
N ALA A 33 3.89 14.48 -16.45
CA ALA A 33 3.11 15.25 -17.42
C ALA A 33 2.85 16.68 -16.95
N TYR A 34 2.46 16.85 -15.69
CA TYR A 34 2.18 18.16 -15.11
C TYR A 34 3.43 19.03 -15.00
N THR A 35 4.57 18.45 -14.55
CA THR A 35 5.82 19.18 -14.46
C THR A 35 6.24 19.70 -15.85
N ALA A 36 6.20 18.86 -16.88
CA ALA A 36 6.53 19.24 -18.24
C ALA A 36 5.61 20.38 -18.77
N ALA A 37 4.29 20.29 -18.53
CA ALA A 37 3.33 21.32 -18.93
C ALA A 37 3.52 22.63 -18.16
N ALA A 38 3.77 22.53 -16.85
CA ALA A 38 3.96 23.68 -15.97
C ALA A 38 5.27 24.43 -16.25
N ASP A 39 6.36 23.71 -16.59
CA ASP A 39 7.63 24.31 -17.01
C ASP A 39 7.48 25.06 -18.32
N ALA A 40 6.79 24.48 -19.30
CA ALA A 40 6.50 25.13 -20.56
C ALA A 40 5.63 26.39 -20.40
N ALA A 41 4.76 26.45 -19.40
CA ALA A 41 3.90 27.58 -19.08
C ALA A 41 4.54 28.59 -18.10
N GLY A 42 5.74 28.38 -17.62
CA GLY A 42 6.44 29.26 -16.66
C GLY A 42 5.80 29.32 -15.27
N VAL A 43 5.11 28.25 -14.83
CA VAL A 43 4.47 28.17 -13.51
C VAL A 43 5.52 28.12 -12.40
N SER A 44 5.29 28.87 -11.31
CA SER A 44 6.21 28.91 -10.17
C SER A 44 6.35 27.54 -9.48
N GLN A 45 7.52 27.28 -8.89
CA GLN A 45 7.79 26.02 -8.17
C GLN A 45 6.83 25.82 -6.99
N THR A 46 6.46 26.90 -6.31
CA THR A 46 5.47 26.88 -5.22
C THR A 46 4.11 26.37 -5.71
N SER A 47 3.61 26.90 -6.83
CA SER A 47 2.33 26.48 -7.40
C SER A 47 2.37 25.02 -7.87
N LYS A 48 3.48 24.56 -8.44
CA LYS A 48 3.70 23.15 -8.78
C LYS A 48 3.61 22.27 -7.53
N GLY A 49 4.30 22.64 -6.46
CA GLY A 49 4.28 21.92 -5.20
C GLY A 49 2.87 21.78 -4.62
N VAL A 50 2.07 22.86 -4.65
CA VAL A 50 0.68 22.84 -4.18
C VAL A 50 -0.16 21.82 -4.97
N ILE A 51 -0.09 21.82 -6.29
CA ILE A 51 -0.88 20.90 -7.12
C ILE A 51 -0.43 19.45 -6.91
N LEU A 52 0.87 19.18 -6.87
CA LEU A 52 1.41 17.85 -6.64
C LEU A 52 1.04 17.31 -5.24
N SER A 53 1.06 18.16 -4.22
CA SER A 53 0.73 17.77 -2.84
C SER A 53 -0.78 17.56 -2.61
N THR A 54 -1.63 18.22 -3.39
CA THR A 54 -3.10 18.16 -3.22
C THR A 54 -3.65 16.73 -3.26
N PHE A 55 -3.05 15.87 -4.09
CA PHE A 55 -3.38 14.44 -4.14
C PHE A 55 -3.30 13.78 -2.74
N PHE A 56 -2.23 14.04 -2.02
CA PHE A 56 -1.97 13.37 -0.73
C PHE A 56 -2.98 13.77 0.36
N TYR A 57 -3.52 14.98 0.31
CA TYR A 57 -4.59 15.40 1.25
C TYR A 57 -5.87 14.61 1.00
N GLY A 58 -6.33 14.50 -0.25
CA GLY A 58 -7.49 13.67 -0.61
C GLY A 58 -7.26 12.20 -0.26
N TYR A 59 -6.08 11.70 -0.57
CA TYR A 59 -5.68 10.33 -0.30
C TYR A 59 -5.68 10.00 1.19
N ALA A 60 -5.06 10.83 2.04
CA ALA A 60 -5.01 10.61 3.48
C ALA A 60 -6.41 10.65 4.13
N CYS A 61 -7.23 11.64 3.78
CA CYS A 61 -8.58 11.78 4.35
C CYS A 61 -9.53 10.64 3.98
N SER A 62 -9.33 9.98 2.83
CA SER A 62 -10.25 8.96 2.31
C SER A 62 -9.90 7.51 2.70
N GLN A 63 -8.74 7.24 3.28
CA GLN A 63 -8.27 5.90 3.64
C GLN A 63 -9.20 5.20 4.64
N VAL A 64 -9.51 5.84 5.76
CA VAL A 64 -10.39 5.28 6.80
C VAL A 64 -11.82 5.16 6.31
N PRO A 65 -12.44 6.21 5.70
CA PRO A 65 -13.73 6.08 5.01
C PRO A 65 -13.76 4.96 3.97
N GLY A 66 -12.65 4.76 3.23
CA GLY A 66 -12.49 3.68 2.26
C GLY A 66 -12.59 2.30 2.88
N GLY A 67 -11.91 2.08 3.99
CA GLY A 67 -11.99 0.84 4.76
C GLY A 67 -13.39 0.56 5.29
N TRP A 68 -14.05 1.60 5.81
CA TRP A 68 -15.45 1.51 6.26
C TRP A 68 -16.42 1.22 5.11
N ALA A 69 -16.27 1.89 3.97
CA ALA A 69 -17.10 1.66 2.80
C ALA A 69 -16.89 0.23 2.25
N ALA A 70 -15.65 -0.25 2.17
CA ALA A 70 -15.33 -1.61 1.76
C ALA A 70 -15.96 -2.66 2.67
N GLN A 71 -16.03 -2.38 3.99
CA GLN A 71 -16.68 -3.24 4.98
C GLN A 71 -18.20 -3.29 4.79
N LYS A 72 -18.85 -2.14 4.52
CA LYS A 72 -20.32 -2.04 4.40
C LYS A 72 -20.86 -2.42 3.04
N ILE A 73 -20.26 -1.90 1.98
CA ILE A 73 -20.77 -2.00 0.60
C ILE A 73 -20.14 -3.20 -0.12
N GLY A 74 -18.97 -3.65 0.37
CA GLY A 74 -18.14 -4.70 -0.24
C GLY A 74 -16.99 -4.14 -1.04
N GLY A 75 -15.78 -4.67 -0.80
CA GLY A 75 -14.54 -4.21 -1.43
C GLY A 75 -14.57 -4.23 -2.95
N ARG A 76 -15.23 -5.24 -3.56
CA ARG A 76 -15.39 -5.35 -5.01
C ARG A 76 -16.05 -4.12 -5.64
N ARG A 77 -17.16 -3.67 -5.06
CA ARG A 77 -17.92 -2.51 -5.58
C ARG A 77 -17.18 -1.22 -5.36
N VAL A 78 -16.57 -1.05 -4.18
CA VAL A 78 -15.80 0.15 -3.84
C VAL A 78 -14.60 0.29 -4.78
N LEU A 79 -13.86 -0.79 -5.07
CA LEU A 79 -12.75 -0.78 -6.04
C LEU A 79 -13.21 -0.33 -7.43
N LEU A 80 -14.32 -0.88 -7.94
CA LEU A 80 -14.85 -0.51 -9.25
C LEU A 80 -15.21 0.97 -9.31
N LEU A 81 -15.96 1.46 -8.32
CA LEU A 81 -16.39 2.87 -8.28
C LEU A 81 -15.19 3.82 -8.17
N SER A 82 -14.18 3.47 -7.38
CA SER A 82 -12.96 4.26 -7.23
C SER A 82 -12.19 4.35 -8.54
N PHE A 83 -12.02 3.24 -9.24
CA PHE A 83 -11.34 3.23 -10.54
C PHE A 83 -12.10 4.02 -11.61
N LEU A 84 -13.42 3.87 -11.67
CA LEU A 84 -14.23 4.65 -12.59
C LEU A 84 -14.14 6.16 -12.29
N LEU A 85 -14.18 6.55 -11.03
CA LEU A 85 -14.12 7.94 -10.63
C LEU A 85 -12.80 8.62 -11.06
N TRP A 86 -11.63 8.02 -10.74
CA TRP A 86 -10.37 8.63 -11.12
C TRP A 86 -10.10 8.52 -12.63
N SER A 87 -10.51 7.44 -13.31
CA SER A 87 -10.39 7.30 -14.77
C SER A 87 -11.19 8.37 -15.50
N LEU A 88 -12.43 8.63 -15.07
CA LEU A 88 -13.23 9.71 -15.62
C LEU A 88 -12.60 11.08 -15.35
N THR A 89 -12.05 11.28 -14.17
CA THR A 89 -11.34 12.53 -13.85
C THR A 89 -10.15 12.74 -14.80
N CYS A 90 -9.33 11.72 -15.05
CA CYS A 90 -8.23 11.81 -16.01
C CYS A 90 -8.72 12.01 -17.46
N ALA A 91 -9.86 11.42 -17.83
CA ALA A 91 -10.39 11.56 -19.19
C ALA A 91 -10.93 12.96 -19.50
N PHE A 92 -11.58 13.60 -18.54
CA PHE A 92 -12.32 14.85 -18.77
C PHE A 92 -11.64 16.11 -18.28
N VAL A 93 -10.64 16.02 -17.40
CA VAL A 93 -9.92 17.19 -16.90
C VAL A 93 -8.75 17.52 -17.84
N PRO A 94 -8.75 18.72 -18.45
CA PRO A 94 -7.63 19.16 -19.27
C PRO A 94 -6.42 19.47 -18.39
N LEU A 95 -5.23 19.07 -18.87
CA LEU A 95 -3.96 19.43 -18.25
C LEU A 95 -3.56 20.86 -18.68
N ASP A 96 -4.25 21.85 -18.13
CA ASP A 96 -3.96 23.26 -18.37
C ASP A 96 -3.36 23.89 -17.11
N PRO A 97 -2.04 24.18 -17.09
CA PRO A 97 -1.37 24.74 -15.92
C PRO A 97 -1.92 26.11 -15.47
N ASN A 98 -2.60 26.84 -16.37
CA ASN A 98 -3.20 28.14 -16.04
C ASN A 98 -4.52 28.00 -15.27
N ARG A 99 -5.13 26.82 -15.30
CA ARG A 99 -6.39 26.53 -14.56
C ARG A 99 -6.11 25.86 -13.23
N MET A 100 -5.33 26.50 -12.39
CA MET A 100 -4.86 25.93 -11.11
C MET A 100 -5.99 25.33 -10.26
N MET A 101 -7.13 26.03 -10.11
CA MET A 101 -8.26 25.53 -9.30
C MET A 101 -8.86 24.26 -9.84
N VAL A 102 -8.95 24.11 -11.17
CA VAL A 102 -9.47 22.88 -11.81
C VAL A 102 -8.52 21.71 -11.53
N LEU A 103 -7.21 21.93 -11.65
CA LEU A 103 -6.20 20.92 -11.35
C LEU A 103 -6.17 20.53 -9.87
N VAL A 104 -6.31 21.50 -8.96
CA VAL A 104 -6.40 21.23 -7.51
C VAL A 104 -7.60 20.37 -7.19
N ILE A 105 -8.78 20.71 -7.70
CA ILE A 105 -10.01 19.92 -7.49
C ILE A 105 -9.85 18.52 -8.10
N ALA A 106 -9.33 18.43 -9.31
CA ALA A 106 -9.10 17.14 -9.97
C ALA A 106 -8.13 16.25 -9.16
N ARG A 107 -7.01 16.82 -8.69
CA ARG A 107 -6.03 16.07 -7.87
C ARG A 107 -6.60 15.63 -6.54
N LEU A 108 -7.41 16.49 -5.91
CA LEU A 108 -8.11 16.13 -4.68
C LEU A 108 -9.07 14.95 -4.92
N LEU A 109 -9.87 15.00 -6.00
CA LEU A 109 -10.81 13.92 -6.37
C LEU A 109 -10.08 12.61 -6.69
N VAL A 110 -8.99 12.66 -7.47
CA VAL A 110 -8.16 11.49 -7.75
C VAL A 110 -7.56 10.93 -6.46
N GLY A 111 -7.07 11.79 -5.56
CA GLY A 111 -6.58 11.41 -4.24
C GLY A 111 -7.64 10.70 -3.41
N VAL A 112 -8.84 11.28 -3.31
CA VAL A 112 -9.99 10.65 -2.62
C VAL A 112 -10.33 9.30 -3.24
N ALA A 113 -10.44 9.22 -4.55
CA ALA A 113 -10.76 7.98 -5.24
C ALA A 113 -9.70 6.89 -4.99
N GLN A 114 -8.42 7.23 -5.13
CA GLN A 114 -7.33 6.27 -4.91
C GLN A 114 -7.17 5.88 -3.43
N GLY A 115 -7.56 6.74 -2.49
CA GLY A 115 -7.52 6.42 -1.06
C GLY A 115 -8.47 5.29 -0.66
N PHE A 116 -9.53 5.04 -1.41
CA PHE A 116 -10.42 3.89 -1.21
C PHE A 116 -9.82 2.56 -1.71
N ILE A 117 -8.80 2.59 -2.58
CA ILE A 117 -8.32 1.41 -3.30
C ILE A 117 -7.64 0.41 -2.37
N PHE A 118 -6.59 0.82 -1.65
CA PHE A 118 -5.83 -0.11 -0.80
C PHE A 118 -6.68 -0.75 0.31
N PRO A 119 -7.47 -0.01 1.10
CA PRO A 119 -8.37 -0.61 2.08
C PRO A 119 -9.34 -1.63 1.46
N SER A 120 -9.83 -1.34 0.25
CA SER A 120 -10.74 -2.24 -0.47
C SER A 120 -10.03 -3.48 -0.99
N ILE A 121 -8.81 -3.36 -1.55
CA ILE A 121 -7.98 -4.51 -1.94
C ILE A 121 -7.78 -5.45 -0.76
N HIS A 122 -7.38 -4.92 0.39
CA HIS A 122 -7.09 -5.74 1.57
C HIS A 122 -8.36 -6.37 2.14
N THR A 123 -9.51 -5.71 2.05
CA THR A 123 -10.81 -6.31 2.37
C THR A 123 -11.12 -7.48 1.44
N VAL A 124 -10.91 -7.32 0.13
CA VAL A 124 -11.12 -8.40 -0.86
C VAL A 124 -10.16 -9.56 -0.64
N LEU A 125 -8.86 -9.27 -0.46
CA LEU A 125 -7.85 -10.31 -0.23
C LEU A 125 -8.11 -11.09 1.08
N ALA A 126 -8.55 -10.42 2.14
CA ALA A 126 -8.90 -11.07 3.40
C ALA A 126 -10.05 -12.08 3.26
N GLN A 127 -10.97 -11.85 2.31
CA GLN A 127 -12.11 -12.71 2.05
C GLN A 127 -11.80 -13.86 1.09
N TRP A 128 -10.92 -13.65 0.09
CA TRP A 128 -10.63 -14.61 -0.96
C TRP A 128 -9.42 -15.51 -0.68
N VAL A 129 -8.43 -15.01 0.07
CA VAL A 129 -7.14 -15.67 0.23
C VAL A 129 -7.09 -16.43 1.56
N PRO A 130 -6.85 -17.75 1.52
CA PRO A 130 -6.72 -18.55 2.74
C PRO A 130 -5.46 -18.13 3.53
N PRO A 131 -5.42 -18.37 4.86
CA PRO A 131 -4.32 -17.93 5.72
C PRO A 131 -2.92 -18.34 5.25
N HIS A 132 -2.79 -19.54 4.69
CA HIS A 132 -1.51 -20.09 4.24
C HIS A 132 -0.99 -19.52 2.90
N GLU A 133 -1.78 -18.69 2.19
CA GLU A 133 -1.42 -18.01 0.95
C GLU A 133 -1.43 -16.48 1.08
N ARG A 134 -1.75 -15.94 2.26
CA ARG A 134 -1.95 -14.50 2.46
C ARG A 134 -0.71 -13.68 2.19
N SER A 135 0.43 -14.11 2.70
CA SER A 135 1.65 -13.30 2.62
C SER A 135 2.10 -13.15 1.18
N ARG A 136 2.16 -14.24 0.42
CA ARG A 136 2.55 -14.17 -1.00
C ARG A 136 1.52 -13.39 -1.83
N SER A 137 0.23 -13.54 -1.56
CA SER A 137 -0.82 -12.83 -2.31
C SER A 137 -0.80 -11.32 -2.04
N VAL A 138 -0.64 -10.91 -0.78
CA VAL A 138 -0.51 -9.50 -0.41
C VAL A 138 0.79 -8.91 -0.95
N SER A 139 1.91 -9.63 -0.80
CA SER A 139 3.21 -9.18 -1.30
C SER A 139 3.22 -9.06 -2.82
N PHE A 140 2.64 -10.02 -3.54
CA PHE A 140 2.49 -9.94 -4.99
C PHE A 140 1.61 -8.75 -5.39
N THR A 141 0.44 -8.59 -4.79
CA THR A 141 -0.44 -7.44 -5.06
C THR A 141 0.26 -6.11 -4.81
N THR A 142 0.96 -5.96 -3.68
CA THR A 142 1.65 -4.70 -3.36
C THR A 142 2.89 -4.47 -4.19
N SER A 143 3.57 -5.51 -4.67
CA SER A 143 4.73 -5.36 -5.55
C SER A 143 4.38 -4.73 -6.90
N GLY A 144 3.10 -4.78 -7.30
CA GLY A 144 2.58 -4.05 -8.46
C GLY A 144 2.83 -2.55 -8.39
N MET A 145 2.85 -1.96 -7.17
CA MET A 145 3.17 -0.55 -6.97
C MET A 145 4.58 -0.21 -7.50
N TYR A 146 5.56 -1.04 -7.16
CA TYR A 146 6.96 -0.82 -7.54
C TYR A 146 7.18 -1.02 -9.04
N LEU A 147 6.55 -2.06 -9.59
CA LEU A 147 6.61 -2.33 -11.03
C LEU A 147 5.87 -1.24 -11.82
N GLY A 148 4.72 -0.78 -11.34
CA GLY A 148 3.95 0.31 -11.94
C GLY A 148 4.73 1.61 -11.98
N ALA A 149 5.34 2.01 -10.85
CA ALA A 149 6.18 3.20 -10.78
C ALA A 149 7.40 3.08 -11.72
N ALA A 150 8.08 1.94 -11.73
CA ALA A 150 9.21 1.69 -12.62
C ALA A 150 8.81 1.78 -14.11
N THR A 151 7.70 1.15 -14.47
CA THR A 151 7.16 1.18 -15.85
C THR A 151 6.75 2.60 -16.25
N GLY A 152 6.08 3.33 -15.36
CA GLY A 152 5.72 4.73 -15.57
C GLY A 152 6.93 5.62 -15.82
N MET A 153 7.96 5.53 -14.97
CA MET A 153 9.21 6.29 -15.13
C MET A 153 9.94 5.97 -16.44
N LEU A 154 9.83 4.73 -16.94
CA LEU A 154 10.46 4.34 -18.19
C LEU A 154 9.70 4.84 -19.42
N MET A 155 8.39 4.69 -19.45
CA MET A 155 7.57 4.85 -20.66
C MET A 155 6.98 6.25 -20.82
N LEU A 156 6.54 6.88 -19.71
CA LEU A 156 5.78 8.13 -19.79
C LEU A 156 6.58 9.36 -20.24
N PRO A 157 7.87 9.53 -19.90
CA PRO A 157 8.65 10.65 -20.46
C PRO A 157 8.73 10.62 -21.98
N SER A 158 8.84 9.43 -22.58
CA SER A 158 8.80 9.26 -24.02
C SER A 158 7.44 9.62 -24.61
N LEU A 159 6.35 9.24 -23.92
CA LEU A 159 5.00 9.59 -24.34
C LEU A 159 4.77 11.12 -24.32
N VAL A 160 5.23 11.79 -23.26
CA VAL A 160 5.20 13.26 -23.15
C VAL A 160 5.97 13.91 -24.31
N LYS A 161 7.18 13.40 -24.59
CA LYS A 161 8.05 13.95 -25.65
C LYS A 161 7.42 13.83 -27.05
N TYR A 162 6.78 12.70 -27.37
CA TYR A 162 6.27 12.44 -28.73
C TYR A 162 4.82 12.86 -28.94
N ARG A 163 3.98 12.86 -27.90
CA ARG A 163 2.53 13.11 -27.99
C ARG A 163 2.04 14.25 -27.11
N GLY A 164 2.93 14.85 -26.33
CA GLY A 164 2.61 15.93 -25.39
C GLY A 164 2.05 15.44 -24.04
N PRO A 165 2.03 16.33 -23.02
CA PRO A 165 1.65 15.98 -21.64
C PRO A 165 0.22 15.45 -21.49
N GLN A 166 -0.75 15.97 -22.24
CA GLN A 166 -2.16 15.54 -22.20
C GLN A 166 -2.34 14.05 -22.59
N SER A 167 -1.44 13.51 -23.42
CA SER A 167 -1.51 12.11 -23.86
C SER A 167 -1.32 11.11 -22.70
N VAL A 168 -0.62 11.51 -21.66
CA VAL A 168 -0.45 10.69 -20.44
C VAL A 168 -1.79 10.49 -19.75
N PHE A 169 -2.57 11.55 -19.56
CA PHE A 169 -3.90 11.48 -18.94
C PHE A 169 -4.86 10.59 -19.71
N LEU A 170 -4.84 10.69 -21.05
CA LEU A 170 -5.67 9.82 -21.89
C LEU A 170 -5.24 8.34 -21.80
N ALA A 171 -3.92 8.09 -21.74
CA ALA A 171 -3.40 6.73 -21.55
C ALA A 171 -3.78 6.17 -20.17
N GLU A 172 -3.68 6.95 -19.12
CA GLU A 172 -4.08 6.58 -17.77
C GLU A 172 -5.59 6.32 -17.66
N ALA A 173 -6.40 7.18 -18.26
CA ALA A 173 -7.84 6.98 -18.33
C ALA A 173 -8.21 5.68 -19.07
N ALA A 174 -7.53 5.39 -20.18
CA ALA A 174 -7.72 4.16 -20.94
C ALA A 174 -7.32 2.91 -20.12
N LEU A 175 -6.18 2.96 -19.41
CA LEU A 175 -5.74 1.88 -18.54
C LEU A 175 -6.72 1.63 -17.39
N GLY A 176 -7.21 2.70 -16.77
CA GLY A 176 -8.20 2.61 -15.69
C GLY A 176 -9.55 2.07 -16.17
N ALA A 177 -10.02 2.50 -17.34
CA ALA A 177 -11.25 1.99 -17.96
C ALA A 177 -11.11 0.51 -18.32
N MET A 178 -9.99 0.12 -18.94
CA MET A 178 -9.71 -1.27 -19.28
C MET A 178 -9.68 -2.16 -18.02
N TRP A 179 -8.99 -1.72 -16.97
CA TRP A 179 -8.99 -2.47 -15.71
C TRP A 179 -10.39 -2.57 -15.11
N SER A 180 -11.19 -1.50 -15.15
CA SER A 180 -12.56 -1.49 -14.63
C SER A 180 -13.44 -2.50 -15.36
N LEU A 181 -13.31 -2.62 -16.69
CA LEU A 181 -14.01 -3.63 -17.49
C LEU A 181 -13.58 -5.06 -17.12
N LEU A 182 -12.28 -5.30 -16.96
CA LEU A 182 -11.77 -6.59 -16.53
C LEU A 182 -12.28 -6.94 -15.13
N TRP A 183 -12.24 -5.98 -14.19
CA TRP A 183 -12.73 -6.17 -12.83
C TRP A 183 -14.23 -6.46 -12.80
N PHE A 184 -15.02 -5.71 -13.54
CA PHE A 184 -16.47 -5.93 -13.64
C PHE A 184 -16.80 -7.32 -14.20
N SER A 185 -16.07 -7.74 -15.22
CA SER A 185 -16.33 -9.01 -15.93
C SER A 185 -15.89 -10.25 -15.15
N TYR A 186 -14.78 -10.18 -14.43
CA TYR A 186 -14.13 -11.34 -13.83
C TYR A 186 -14.17 -11.40 -12.31
N ALA A 187 -14.28 -10.26 -11.62
CA ALA A 187 -14.38 -10.26 -10.18
C ALA A 187 -15.77 -10.70 -9.73
N VAL A 188 -15.81 -11.66 -8.83
CA VAL A 188 -17.05 -12.21 -8.24
C VAL A 188 -17.00 -11.96 -6.74
N ASP A 189 -18.15 -11.86 -6.10
CA ASP A 189 -18.18 -11.83 -4.64
C ASP A 189 -17.75 -13.18 -4.07
N PRO A 190 -17.05 -13.23 -2.92
CA PRO A 190 -16.63 -14.47 -2.32
C PRO A 190 -17.84 -15.35 -2.01
N PRO A 191 -17.72 -16.69 -2.11
CA PRO A 191 -18.79 -17.58 -1.69
C PRO A 191 -19.12 -17.27 -0.22
N ARG A 192 -20.40 -16.99 0.06
CA ARG A 192 -20.87 -16.88 1.45
C ARG A 192 -20.49 -18.17 2.15
N ALA A 193 -19.77 -18.09 3.26
CA ALA A 193 -19.61 -19.23 4.15
C ALA A 193 -21.04 -19.65 4.56
N GLU A 194 -21.51 -20.77 4.02
CA GLU A 194 -22.70 -21.41 4.54
C GLU A 194 -22.38 -21.73 6.00
N HIS A 195 -23.09 -21.10 6.92
CA HIS A 195 -23.11 -21.60 8.28
C HIS A 195 -23.48 -23.07 8.18
N PRO A 196 -22.70 -24.00 8.77
CA PRO A 196 -23.10 -25.38 8.81
C PRO A 196 -24.50 -25.40 9.40
N LYS A 197 -25.51 -25.76 8.60
CA LYS A 197 -26.80 -26.15 9.12
C LYS A 197 -26.47 -27.22 10.14
N ALA A 198 -26.75 -26.96 11.42
CA ALA A 198 -26.71 -28.00 12.42
C ALA A 198 -27.57 -29.14 11.87
N THR A 199 -26.91 -30.15 11.35
CA THR A 199 -27.53 -31.43 11.01
C THR A 199 -28.02 -31.94 12.34
N ALA A 200 -29.32 -31.81 12.58
CA ALA A 200 -30.01 -32.57 13.58
C ALA A 200 -29.81 -34.06 13.17
N SER A 201 -28.73 -34.64 13.65
CA SER A 201 -28.55 -36.08 13.60
C SER A 201 -29.63 -36.68 14.48
N GLY A 202 -30.60 -37.30 13.82
CA GLY A 202 -31.56 -38.12 14.47
C GLY A 202 -30.89 -39.20 15.35
N PHE A 203 -31.23 -39.21 16.59
CA PHE A 203 -31.16 -40.37 17.42
C PHE A 203 -32.58 -40.79 17.71
N GLY A 204 -32.76 -42.09 17.51
CA GLY A 204 -33.98 -42.81 17.38
C GLY A 204 -34.98 -42.71 18.53
N GLU A 205 -36.17 -43.02 18.15
CA GLU A 205 -37.36 -43.25 18.91
C GLU A 205 -37.15 -44.13 20.13
N SER A 206 -37.77 -43.73 21.23
CA SER A 206 -38.41 -44.68 22.16
C SER A 206 -39.56 -43.96 22.85
N GLN A 207 -40.72 -44.52 22.68
CA GLN A 207 -42.11 -44.20 23.10
C GLN A 207 -42.25 -43.86 24.58
N LEU A 208 -43.16 -43.02 25.04
CA LEU A 208 -44.60 -43.14 25.25
C LEU A 208 -45.18 -41.85 25.94
N PRO A 209 -46.50 -41.63 26.00
CA PRO A 209 -47.11 -40.35 26.01
C PRO A 209 -47.63 -39.90 27.38
N THR A 210 -47.65 -38.59 27.63
CA THR A 210 -48.66 -38.00 28.56
C THR A 210 -49.07 -36.60 28.16
N LYS A 211 -50.38 -36.40 28.27
CA LYS A 211 -51.17 -35.18 28.00
C LYS A 211 -50.69 -33.97 28.76
N GLY A 212 -50.71 -32.79 28.09
CA GLY A 212 -50.58 -31.50 28.74
C GLY A 212 -50.66 -30.37 27.70
N SER A 213 -51.91 -29.89 27.44
CA SER A 213 -52.23 -28.75 26.62
C SER A 213 -51.60 -27.47 27.18
N SER A 214 -50.69 -26.87 26.44
CA SER A 214 -50.37 -25.42 26.60
C SER A 214 -50.04 -24.84 25.25
N LYS A 215 -50.90 -23.92 24.79
CA LYS A 215 -50.74 -23.16 23.56
C LYS A 215 -49.49 -22.27 23.67
N MET A 216 -48.42 -22.65 23.07
CA MET A 216 -47.27 -21.80 22.91
C MET A 216 -47.44 -20.95 21.64
N LYS A 217 -47.65 -19.65 21.82
CA LYS A 217 -47.61 -18.63 20.76
C LYS A 217 -46.29 -18.73 20.04
N VAL A 218 -46.35 -19.07 18.76
CA VAL A 218 -45.20 -18.88 17.85
C VAL A 218 -45.07 -17.37 17.61
N GLU A 219 -44.23 -16.72 18.39
CA GLU A 219 -43.73 -15.39 18.06
C GLU A 219 -42.77 -15.52 16.89
N ASN A 220 -43.23 -15.14 15.68
CA ASN A 220 -42.39 -14.89 14.54
C ASN A 220 -41.48 -13.68 14.82
N GLY A 221 -40.42 -13.90 15.63
CA GLY A 221 -39.36 -12.95 15.79
C GLY A 221 -38.54 -12.93 14.50
N VAL A 222 -38.83 -11.99 13.60
CA VAL A 222 -37.88 -11.55 12.58
C VAL A 222 -36.67 -11.00 13.31
N HIS A 223 -35.72 -11.86 13.58
CA HIS A 223 -34.37 -11.41 13.99
C HIS A 223 -33.80 -10.58 12.85
N SER A 224 -34.08 -9.28 12.85
CA SER A 224 -33.28 -8.27 12.18
C SER A 224 -31.87 -8.41 12.72
N THR A 225 -31.01 -9.13 11.98
CA THR A 225 -29.59 -9.17 12.23
C THR A 225 -29.03 -7.77 11.94
N LYS A 226 -29.07 -6.89 12.95
CA LYS A 226 -28.32 -5.63 12.92
C LYS A 226 -26.91 -5.98 12.51
N SER A 227 -26.46 -5.43 11.38
CA SER A 227 -25.05 -5.55 10.97
C SER A 227 -24.19 -5.13 12.17
N PRO A 228 -23.27 -5.99 12.63
CA PRO A 228 -22.51 -5.72 13.85
C PRO A 228 -21.78 -4.39 13.71
N THR A 229 -21.94 -3.56 14.70
CA THR A 229 -21.29 -2.24 14.78
C THR A 229 -19.78 -2.43 14.85
N ILE A 230 -19.03 -1.60 14.09
CA ILE A 230 -17.57 -1.64 14.08
C ILE A 230 -17.06 -1.25 15.49
N PRO A 231 -16.20 -2.06 16.09
CA PRO A 231 -15.70 -1.80 17.45
C PRO A 231 -14.54 -0.77 17.46
N TRP A 232 -14.82 0.47 17.02
CA TRP A 232 -13.80 1.52 16.87
C TRP A 232 -12.92 1.70 18.11
N LYS A 233 -13.54 1.76 19.30
CA LYS A 233 -12.79 1.94 20.56
C LYS A 233 -11.80 0.80 20.79
N ARG A 234 -12.21 -0.45 20.56
CA ARG A 234 -11.32 -1.61 20.71
C ARG A 234 -10.19 -1.60 19.70
N ILE A 235 -10.46 -1.21 18.43
CA ILE A 235 -9.45 -1.12 17.37
C ILE A 235 -8.40 -0.07 17.74
N VAL A 236 -8.84 1.15 18.12
CA VAL A 236 -7.94 2.26 18.43
C VAL A 236 -7.14 2.02 19.73
N MET A 237 -7.67 1.26 20.69
CA MET A 237 -6.97 0.95 21.93
C MET A 237 -6.12 -0.32 21.87
N SER A 238 -6.07 -1.01 20.73
CA SER A 238 -5.35 -2.28 20.58
C SER A 238 -3.86 -2.06 20.33
N LEU A 239 -3.00 -2.55 21.22
CA LEU A 239 -1.54 -2.46 21.07
C LEU A 239 -1.02 -3.17 19.82
N PRO A 240 -1.49 -4.38 19.43
CA PRO A 240 -1.11 -4.99 18.17
C PRO A 240 -1.46 -4.15 16.94
N VAL A 241 -2.56 -3.40 16.96
CA VAL A 241 -2.92 -2.47 15.88
C VAL A 241 -1.91 -1.32 15.81
N TRP A 242 -1.52 -0.74 16.94
CA TRP A 242 -0.50 0.30 16.99
C TRP A 242 0.88 -0.19 16.56
N ALA A 243 1.24 -1.45 16.85
CA ALA A 243 2.47 -2.05 16.32
C ALA A 243 2.49 -2.03 14.78
N ILE A 244 1.35 -2.33 14.14
CA ILE A 244 1.22 -2.27 12.67
C ILE A 244 1.30 -0.81 12.19
N VAL A 245 0.59 0.11 12.82
CA VAL A 245 0.56 1.55 12.46
C VAL A 245 1.96 2.16 12.51
N VAL A 246 2.74 1.89 13.56
CA VAL A 246 4.11 2.39 13.71
C VAL A 246 5.02 1.84 12.60
N ASN A 247 4.84 0.57 12.23
CA ASN A 247 5.63 -0.02 11.14
C ASN A 247 5.25 0.54 9.77
N TYR A 248 3.97 0.82 9.51
CA TYR A 248 3.55 1.54 8.30
C TYR A 248 4.12 2.95 8.25
N PHE A 249 4.06 3.68 9.38
CA PHE A 249 4.67 5.01 9.50
C PHE A 249 6.16 4.97 9.10
N THR A 250 6.93 4.06 9.69
CA THR A 250 8.37 3.95 9.44
C THR A 250 8.69 3.53 8.01
N PHE A 251 7.96 2.54 7.49
CA PHE A 251 8.14 2.05 6.13
C PHE A 251 7.91 3.16 5.10
N ASP A 252 6.80 3.87 5.21
CA ASP A 252 6.45 4.91 4.25
C ASP A 252 7.31 6.17 4.41
N TYR A 253 7.74 6.50 5.66
CA TYR A 253 8.73 7.54 5.90
C TYR A 253 10.02 7.26 5.11
N ALA A 254 10.60 6.07 5.29
CA ALA A 254 11.84 5.69 4.62
C ALA A 254 11.65 5.60 3.09
N LEU A 255 10.55 5.00 2.63
CA LEU A 255 10.26 4.85 1.21
C LEU A 255 10.10 6.20 0.51
N TYR A 256 9.24 7.09 1.02
CA TYR A 256 8.99 8.38 0.36
C TYR A 256 10.18 9.33 0.49
N MET A 257 10.92 9.29 1.59
CA MET A 257 12.16 10.04 1.72
C MET A 257 13.16 9.58 0.64
N LEU A 258 13.41 8.27 0.51
CA LEU A 258 14.33 7.76 -0.51
C LEU A 258 13.82 8.03 -1.93
N MET A 259 12.53 7.88 -2.20
CA MET A 259 11.96 8.17 -3.53
C MET A 259 12.19 9.61 -3.97
N ASN A 260 12.12 10.56 -3.05
CA ASN A 260 12.23 11.97 -3.38
C ASN A 260 13.69 12.49 -3.32
N TRP A 261 14.49 12.00 -2.38
CA TRP A 261 15.80 12.57 -2.10
C TRP A 261 16.99 11.71 -2.54
N LEU A 262 16.79 10.44 -2.88
CA LEU A 262 17.86 9.59 -3.39
C LEU A 262 18.46 10.11 -4.72
N PRO A 263 17.64 10.58 -5.70
CA PRO A 263 18.16 11.25 -6.88
C PRO A 263 19.05 12.46 -6.55
N THR A 264 18.56 13.32 -5.64
CA THR A 264 19.32 14.52 -5.19
C THR A 264 20.61 14.13 -4.47
N TYR A 265 20.61 13.05 -3.71
CA TYR A 265 21.84 12.52 -3.10
C TYR A 265 22.86 12.08 -4.15
N PHE A 266 22.44 11.42 -5.23
CA PHE A 266 23.34 11.07 -6.33
C PHE A 266 23.92 12.32 -7.01
N GLU A 267 23.09 13.32 -7.30
CA GLU A 267 23.52 14.53 -8.02
C GLU A 267 24.33 15.48 -7.15
N LEU A 268 23.86 15.84 -5.97
CA LEU A 268 24.50 16.81 -5.09
C LEU A 268 25.49 16.19 -4.10
N GLY A 269 25.17 15.02 -3.57
CA GLY A 269 26.00 14.35 -2.57
C GLY A 269 27.20 13.59 -3.16
N LEU A 270 27.02 13.02 -4.35
CA LEU A 270 28.04 12.20 -5.01
C LEU A 270 28.55 12.82 -6.31
N GLU A 271 27.98 13.94 -6.78
CA GLU A 271 28.30 14.60 -8.06
C GLU A 271 28.16 13.64 -9.28
N ILE A 272 27.16 12.75 -9.23
CA ILE A 272 26.93 11.76 -10.29
C ILE A 272 25.66 12.16 -11.07
N SER A 273 25.81 12.35 -12.38
CA SER A 273 24.67 12.65 -13.25
C SER A 273 23.69 11.47 -13.32
N LEU A 274 22.41 11.73 -13.05
CA LEU A 274 21.35 10.73 -13.21
C LEU A 274 21.17 10.24 -14.66
N GLN A 275 21.63 11.02 -15.64
CA GLN A 275 21.61 10.62 -17.05
C GLN A 275 22.65 9.54 -17.32
N GLU A 276 23.83 9.64 -16.73
CA GLU A 276 24.90 8.65 -16.84
C GLU A 276 24.55 7.33 -16.15
N MET A 277 23.76 7.37 -15.08
CA MET A 277 23.29 6.17 -14.39
C MET A 277 22.34 5.31 -15.25
N GLY A 278 21.66 5.89 -16.25
CA GLY A 278 20.78 5.18 -17.15
C GLY A 278 19.73 4.32 -16.43
N PHE A 279 19.68 3.02 -16.75
CA PHE A 279 18.74 2.07 -16.14
C PHE A 279 19.07 1.76 -14.66
N SER A 280 20.32 1.92 -14.24
CA SER A 280 20.79 1.55 -12.90
C SER A 280 20.04 2.29 -11.79
N LYS A 281 19.59 3.53 -12.02
CA LYS A 281 18.81 4.33 -11.04
C LYS A 281 17.48 3.68 -10.62
N MET A 282 16.97 2.71 -11.40
CA MET A 282 15.73 1.99 -11.10
C MET A 282 15.97 0.72 -10.28
N MET A 283 17.23 0.26 -10.17
CA MET A 283 17.59 -0.98 -9.47
C MET A 283 17.08 -1.06 -8.03
N PRO A 284 17.13 0.00 -7.21
CA PRO A 284 16.60 -0.05 -5.84
C PRO A 284 15.10 -0.38 -5.80
N TYR A 285 14.30 0.18 -6.70
CA TYR A 285 12.85 -0.07 -6.78
C TYR A 285 12.53 -1.44 -7.37
N PHE A 286 13.30 -1.87 -8.38
CA PHE A 286 13.18 -3.22 -8.91
C PHE A 286 13.53 -4.27 -7.86
N ASN A 287 14.52 -3.97 -7.01
CA ASN A 287 14.88 -4.82 -5.87
C ASN A 287 13.74 -4.91 -4.85
N MET A 288 13.00 -3.83 -4.60
CA MET A 288 11.78 -3.88 -3.78
C MET A 288 10.74 -4.85 -4.36
N PHE A 289 10.53 -4.86 -5.68
CA PHE A 289 9.64 -5.81 -6.33
C PHE A 289 10.07 -7.25 -6.04
N ILE A 290 11.35 -7.56 -6.22
CA ILE A 290 11.90 -8.90 -5.98
C ILE A 290 11.76 -9.30 -4.52
N PHE A 291 12.25 -8.49 -3.60
CA PHE A 291 12.28 -8.81 -2.17
C PHE A 291 10.90 -8.85 -1.51
N SER A 292 9.95 -8.04 -2.00
CA SER A 292 8.55 -8.13 -1.58
C SER A 292 7.97 -9.51 -1.87
N ASN A 293 8.19 -10.03 -3.08
CA ASN A 293 7.69 -11.35 -3.48
C ASN A 293 8.42 -12.49 -2.75
N ILE A 294 9.74 -12.40 -2.62
CA ILE A 294 10.56 -13.37 -1.84
C ILE A 294 10.06 -13.42 -0.40
N GLY A 295 9.85 -12.27 0.24
CA GLY A 295 9.36 -12.19 1.61
C GLY A 295 7.99 -12.84 1.79
N GLY A 296 7.08 -12.64 0.84
CA GLY A 296 5.76 -13.28 0.84
C GLY A 296 5.84 -14.81 0.75
N VAL A 297 6.68 -15.32 -0.15
CA VAL A 297 6.90 -16.77 -0.32
C VAL A 297 7.54 -17.39 0.92
N ILE A 298 8.57 -16.75 1.48
CA ILE A 298 9.23 -17.21 2.71
C ILE A 298 8.22 -17.23 3.86
N ALA A 299 7.42 -16.18 4.04
CA ALA A 299 6.43 -16.10 5.10
C ALA A 299 5.42 -17.25 5.02
N ASP A 300 4.84 -17.50 3.86
CA ASP A 300 3.86 -18.55 3.67
C ASP A 300 4.50 -19.96 3.80
N HIS A 301 5.74 -20.13 3.34
CA HIS A 301 6.47 -21.40 3.51
C HIS A 301 6.68 -21.72 4.99
N LEU A 302 7.15 -20.75 5.79
CA LEU A 302 7.40 -20.95 7.22
C LEU A 302 6.12 -21.29 7.99
N VAL A 303 5.00 -20.64 7.65
CA VAL A 303 3.69 -20.90 8.28
C VAL A 303 3.10 -22.23 7.82
N THR A 304 3.10 -22.50 6.51
CA THR A 304 2.46 -23.70 5.94
C THR A 304 3.18 -24.99 6.37
N ARG A 305 4.51 -24.95 6.40
CA ARG A 305 5.34 -26.08 6.87
C ARG A 305 5.38 -26.19 8.39
N ARG A 306 4.68 -25.30 9.12
CA ARG A 306 4.67 -25.26 10.59
C ARG A 306 6.07 -25.15 11.22
N ILE A 307 7.03 -24.56 10.49
CA ILE A 307 8.39 -24.32 11.00
C ILE A 307 8.34 -23.26 12.10
N LEU A 308 7.54 -22.21 11.88
CA LEU A 308 7.29 -21.15 12.86
C LEU A 308 5.79 -20.88 12.99
N SER A 309 5.36 -20.40 14.15
CA SER A 309 4.00 -19.87 14.32
C SER A 309 3.83 -18.57 13.50
N ILE A 310 2.57 -18.20 13.21
CA ILE A 310 2.25 -16.95 12.49
C ILE A 310 2.93 -15.78 13.18
N THR A 311 2.78 -15.63 14.50
CA THR A 311 3.40 -14.56 15.29
C THR A 311 4.92 -14.50 15.12
N LYS A 312 5.60 -15.65 15.25
CA LYS A 312 7.07 -15.72 15.12
C LYS A 312 7.51 -15.38 13.69
N THR A 313 6.81 -15.86 12.67
CA THR A 313 7.10 -15.56 11.27
C THR A 313 6.97 -14.07 10.99
N ARG A 314 5.89 -13.42 11.46
CA ARG A 314 5.69 -11.97 11.28
C ARG A 314 6.80 -11.17 11.95
N LYS A 315 7.13 -11.50 13.20
CA LYS A 315 8.21 -10.85 13.96
C LYS A 315 9.57 -11.03 13.28
N LEU A 316 9.89 -12.23 12.85
CA LEU A 316 11.17 -12.53 12.18
C LEU A 316 11.36 -11.71 10.91
N LEU A 317 10.39 -11.74 9.99
CA LEU A 317 10.52 -11.03 8.71
C LEU A 317 10.56 -9.52 8.89
N ASN A 318 9.74 -8.97 9.79
CA ASN A 318 9.78 -7.55 10.11
C ASN A 318 11.15 -7.14 10.69
N THR A 319 11.65 -7.88 11.69
CA THR A 319 12.89 -7.55 12.36
C THR A 319 14.09 -7.65 11.41
N VAL A 320 14.22 -8.77 10.68
CA VAL A 320 15.31 -8.94 9.70
C VAL A 320 15.26 -7.84 8.64
N GLY A 321 14.07 -7.58 8.08
CA GLY A 321 13.89 -6.55 7.08
C GLY A 321 14.30 -5.16 7.57
N PHE A 322 13.79 -4.75 8.71
CA PHE A 322 14.01 -3.39 9.22
C PHE A 322 15.40 -3.17 9.82
N VAL A 323 15.99 -4.18 10.46
CA VAL A 323 17.35 -4.08 10.98
C VAL A 323 18.37 -3.99 9.85
N VAL A 324 18.26 -4.84 8.82
CA VAL A 324 19.18 -4.77 7.66
C VAL A 324 18.99 -3.47 6.90
N ALA A 325 17.74 -3.03 6.69
CA ALA A 325 17.48 -1.73 6.06
C ALA A 325 18.06 -0.57 6.87
N SER A 326 17.94 -0.59 8.19
CA SER A 326 18.53 0.41 9.08
C SER A 326 20.05 0.50 8.93
N LEU A 327 20.73 -0.64 8.96
CA LEU A 327 22.19 -0.69 8.78
C LEU A 327 22.62 -0.15 7.41
N ALA A 328 21.89 -0.52 6.36
CA ALA A 328 22.13 -0.03 5.02
C ALA A 328 21.88 1.48 4.89
N LEU A 329 20.81 2.01 5.50
CA LEU A 329 20.54 3.45 5.51
C LEU A 329 21.62 4.24 6.24
N MET A 330 22.02 3.78 7.43
CA MET A 330 23.08 4.44 8.19
C MET A 330 24.46 4.37 7.52
N ALA A 331 24.71 3.33 6.74
CA ALA A 331 25.95 3.17 6.00
C ALA A 331 25.98 3.99 4.69
N LEU A 332 24.83 4.32 4.12
CA LEU A 332 24.69 4.95 2.81
C LEU A 332 25.55 6.22 2.61
N PRO A 333 25.63 7.18 3.57
CA PRO A 333 26.43 8.39 3.41
C PRO A 333 27.92 8.14 3.23
N TYR A 334 28.41 7.00 3.71
CA TYR A 334 29.86 6.66 3.67
C TYR A 334 30.27 5.98 2.36
N PHE A 335 29.30 5.51 1.54
CA PHE A 335 29.58 4.96 0.21
C PHE A 335 29.64 6.07 -0.83
N ARG A 336 30.87 6.49 -1.19
CA ARG A 336 31.14 7.62 -2.08
C ARG A 336 31.18 7.25 -3.57
N THR A 337 31.03 5.99 -3.91
CA THR A 337 31.01 5.52 -5.30
C THR A 337 29.57 5.28 -5.76
N SER A 338 29.30 5.50 -7.06
CA SER A 338 28.00 5.21 -7.67
C SER A 338 27.52 3.79 -7.38
N GLY A 339 28.40 2.80 -7.60
CA GLY A 339 28.08 1.39 -7.36
C GLY A 339 27.82 1.08 -5.89
N GLY A 340 28.60 1.65 -4.97
CA GLY A 340 28.43 1.46 -3.52
C GLY A 340 27.12 2.06 -3.00
N ALA A 341 26.80 3.30 -3.39
CA ALA A 341 25.58 3.96 -3.02
C ALA A 341 24.35 3.25 -3.63
N LEU A 342 24.45 2.82 -4.88
CA LEU A 342 23.39 2.06 -5.56
C LEU A 342 23.15 0.71 -4.88
N PHE A 343 24.22 -0.01 -4.52
CA PHE A 343 24.13 -1.27 -3.77
C PHE A 343 23.47 -1.06 -2.40
N CYS A 344 23.96 -0.07 -1.64
CA CYS A 344 23.47 0.22 -0.30
C CYS A 344 21.99 0.63 -0.29
N SER A 345 21.58 1.52 -1.19
CA SER A 345 20.18 1.92 -1.36
C SER A 345 19.28 0.76 -1.84
N SER A 346 19.80 -0.11 -2.71
CA SER A 346 19.10 -1.32 -3.16
C SER A 346 18.89 -2.31 -2.02
N VAL A 347 19.89 -2.50 -1.16
CA VAL A 347 19.77 -3.32 0.06
C VAL A 347 18.74 -2.71 1.01
N ALA A 348 18.83 -1.41 1.27
CA ALA A 348 17.89 -0.74 2.17
C ALA A 348 16.44 -0.92 1.71
N LEU A 349 16.13 -0.58 0.47
CA LEU A 349 14.78 -0.67 -0.09
C LEU A 349 14.31 -2.13 -0.24
N GLY A 350 15.19 -3.04 -0.66
CA GLY A 350 14.86 -4.46 -0.78
C GLY A 350 14.47 -5.07 0.56
N PHE A 351 15.24 -4.82 1.61
CA PHE A 351 14.96 -5.36 2.94
C PHE A 351 13.78 -4.65 3.64
N LEU A 352 13.54 -3.37 3.38
CA LEU A 352 12.28 -2.72 3.77
C LEU A 352 11.08 -3.46 3.17
N ALA A 353 11.12 -3.80 1.88
CA ALA A 353 10.07 -4.55 1.21
C ALA A 353 9.90 -5.98 1.76
N LEU A 354 10.99 -6.64 2.12
CA LEU A 354 10.96 -7.94 2.80
C LEU A 354 10.28 -7.83 4.17
N GLY A 355 10.63 -6.82 4.97
CA GLY A 355 10.02 -6.54 6.28
C GLY A 355 8.51 -6.30 6.19
N ARG A 356 8.04 -5.71 5.10
CA ARG A 356 6.61 -5.50 4.83
C ARG A 356 5.81 -6.81 4.83
N SER A 357 6.40 -7.93 4.41
CA SER A 357 5.76 -9.25 4.46
C SER A 357 5.48 -9.73 5.90
N GLY A 358 6.12 -9.12 6.90
CA GLY A 358 5.84 -9.33 8.32
C GLY A 358 4.62 -8.51 8.77
N PHE A 359 4.72 -7.18 8.78
CA PHE A 359 3.72 -6.31 9.41
C PHE A 359 2.48 -6.05 8.54
N ALA A 360 2.65 -5.96 7.21
CA ALA A 360 1.55 -5.57 6.32
C ALA A 360 0.52 -6.68 6.04
N VAL A 361 0.74 -7.87 6.52
CA VAL A 361 -0.24 -8.98 6.46
C VAL A 361 -0.88 -9.22 7.83
N ASN A 362 -0.24 -8.73 8.88
CA ASN A 362 -0.61 -9.04 10.26
C ASN A 362 -2.02 -8.56 10.63
N TYR A 363 -2.53 -7.45 10.06
CA TYR A 363 -3.93 -7.03 10.31
C TYR A 363 -4.96 -8.05 9.77
N MET A 364 -4.62 -8.83 8.73
CA MET A 364 -5.48 -9.92 8.27
C MET A 364 -5.46 -11.11 9.22
N ASP A 365 -4.35 -11.30 9.95
CA ASP A 365 -4.25 -12.37 10.96
C ASP A 365 -5.07 -11.99 12.19
N ILE A 366 -4.89 -10.77 12.73
CA ILE A 366 -5.54 -10.33 13.97
C ILE A 366 -7.00 -9.93 13.80
N ALA A 367 -7.39 -9.43 12.61
CA ALA A 367 -8.72 -8.88 12.36
C ALA A 367 -9.16 -9.08 10.90
N PRO A 368 -9.39 -10.30 10.42
CA PRO A 368 -9.74 -10.54 9.01
C PRO A 368 -10.97 -9.73 8.55
N ARG A 369 -11.96 -9.61 9.43
CA ARG A 369 -13.20 -8.88 9.17
C ARG A 369 -12.98 -7.38 9.02
N TYR A 370 -12.06 -6.80 9.77
CA TYR A 370 -11.79 -5.35 9.81
C TYR A 370 -10.47 -4.99 9.11
N ALA A 371 -9.94 -5.89 8.29
CA ALA A 371 -8.64 -5.74 7.62
C ALA A 371 -8.53 -4.42 6.83
N GLY A 372 -9.56 -4.05 6.07
CA GLY A 372 -9.60 -2.80 5.32
C GLY A 372 -9.60 -1.54 6.19
N ILE A 373 -10.26 -1.59 7.35
CA ILE A 373 -10.29 -0.47 8.30
C ILE A 373 -8.91 -0.25 8.93
N ILE A 374 -8.29 -1.33 9.42
CA ILE A 374 -6.96 -1.26 10.03
C ILE A 374 -5.93 -0.83 8.98
N MET A 375 -6.05 -1.35 7.76
CA MET A 375 -5.23 -0.89 6.63
C MET A 375 -5.42 0.61 6.37
N GLY A 376 -6.67 1.10 6.36
CA GLY A 376 -6.96 2.53 6.17
C GLY A 376 -6.28 3.41 7.22
N ILE A 377 -6.39 3.04 8.52
CA ILE A 377 -5.73 3.74 9.62
C ILE A 377 -4.20 3.72 9.45
N SER A 378 -3.64 2.55 9.18
CA SER A 378 -2.19 2.36 9.07
C SER A 378 -1.61 3.12 7.86
N ASN A 379 -2.29 3.07 6.72
CA ASN A 379 -1.84 3.75 5.50
C ASN A 379 -2.02 5.28 5.58
N THR A 380 -3.01 5.77 6.35
CA THR A 380 -3.10 7.20 6.67
C THR A 380 -1.87 7.66 7.45
N ALA A 381 -1.47 6.92 8.50
CA ALA A 381 -0.27 7.22 9.25
C ALA A 381 0.99 7.18 8.37
N GLY A 382 1.08 6.18 7.47
CA GLY A 382 2.18 6.08 6.51
C GLY A 382 2.22 7.25 5.52
N THR A 383 1.07 7.69 5.00
CA THR A 383 1.01 8.85 4.11
C THR A 383 1.50 10.12 4.80
N LEU A 384 1.06 10.36 6.04
CA LEU A 384 1.52 11.50 6.84
C LEU A 384 3.02 11.42 7.13
N ALA A 385 3.52 10.22 7.43
CA ALA A 385 4.95 9.98 7.64
C ALA A 385 5.78 10.31 6.40
N GLY A 386 5.28 9.96 5.21
CA GLY A 386 5.93 10.30 3.95
C GLY A 386 6.04 11.80 3.74
N ILE A 387 4.96 12.55 3.99
CA ILE A 387 4.95 14.02 3.89
C ILE A 387 5.98 14.61 4.87
N VAL A 388 5.94 14.18 6.14
CA VAL A 388 6.87 14.65 7.18
C VAL A 388 8.31 14.32 6.82
N GLY A 389 8.59 13.09 6.34
CA GLY A 389 9.93 12.65 5.99
C GLY A 389 10.55 13.45 4.86
N VAL A 390 9.76 13.78 3.84
CA VAL A 390 10.22 14.58 2.69
C VAL A 390 10.49 16.02 3.10
N ASP A 391 9.58 16.65 3.88
CA ASP A 391 9.74 18.03 4.36
C ASP A 391 10.93 18.15 5.33
N LEU A 392 11.02 17.24 6.30
CA LEU A 392 12.12 17.25 7.27
C LEU A 392 13.48 17.11 6.60
N THR A 393 13.59 16.25 5.58
CA THR A 393 14.84 16.10 4.81
C THR A 393 15.24 17.40 4.13
N GLY A 394 14.28 18.10 3.49
CA GLY A 394 14.55 19.40 2.90
C GLY A 394 15.09 20.42 3.91
N ARG A 395 14.47 20.49 5.11
CA ARG A 395 14.92 21.39 6.18
C ARG A 395 16.30 21.02 6.73
N LEU A 396 16.60 19.72 6.84
CA LEU A 396 17.93 19.26 7.29
C LEU A 396 19.03 19.66 6.30
N LEU A 397 18.78 19.55 5.00
CA LEU A 397 19.73 19.95 3.98
C LEU A 397 19.89 21.47 3.90
N GLU A 398 18.80 22.23 4.11
CA GLU A 398 18.88 23.69 4.20
C GLU A 398 19.69 24.12 5.42
N ALA A 399 19.42 23.53 6.58
CA ALA A 399 20.21 23.80 7.81
C ALA A 399 21.69 23.44 7.64
N ALA A 400 22.02 22.38 6.88
CA ALA A 400 23.40 22.04 6.56
C ALA A 400 24.07 23.13 5.69
N LYS A 401 23.35 23.70 4.71
CA LYS A 401 23.84 24.83 3.90
C LYS A 401 24.05 26.08 4.76
N ASP A 402 23.11 26.42 5.65
CA ASP A 402 23.20 27.55 6.54
C ASP A 402 24.41 27.43 7.51
N ALA A 403 24.73 26.20 7.92
CA ALA A 403 25.92 25.86 8.68
C ALA A 403 27.21 25.82 7.83
N GLN A 404 27.15 26.22 6.56
CA GLN A 404 28.27 26.20 5.59
C GLN A 404 28.91 24.80 5.39
N LEU A 405 28.13 23.72 5.65
CA LEU A 405 28.56 22.36 5.32
C LEU A 405 28.47 22.14 3.82
N ASP A 406 29.48 21.49 3.27
CA ASP A 406 29.44 21.06 1.87
C ASP A 406 28.46 19.92 1.69
N LEU A 407 27.52 20.06 0.75
CA LEU A 407 26.55 19.01 0.42
C LEU A 407 27.19 17.77 -0.21
N THR A 408 28.45 17.86 -0.65
CA THR A 408 29.23 16.71 -1.07
C THR A 408 29.79 15.92 0.10
N SER A 409 29.80 16.46 1.33
CA SER A 409 30.30 15.79 2.52
C SER A 409 29.29 14.75 3.05
N PRO A 410 29.76 13.59 3.59
CA PRO A 410 28.91 12.61 4.25
C PRO A 410 28.11 13.17 5.43
N GLU A 411 28.67 14.14 6.13
CA GLU A 411 28.10 14.77 7.33
C GLU A 411 26.75 15.43 7.05
N SER A 412 26.62 16.11 5.90
CA SER A 412 25.37 16.75 5.46
C SER A 412 24.22 15.76 5.26
N TRP A 413 24.51 14.50 4.92
CA TRP A 413 23.52 13.45 4.65
C TRP A 413 23.33 12.47 5.80
N THR A 414 24.24 12.49 6.79
CA THR A 414 24.19 11.55 7.91
C THR A 414 22.85 11.61 8.63
N ALA A 415 22.38 12.81 9.01
CA ALA A 415 21.10 12.98 9.70
C ALA A 415 19.92 12.51 8.81
N VAL A 416 19.96 12.80 7.50
CA VAL A 416 18.93 12.44 6.53
C VAL A 416 18.69 10.92 6.50
N PHE A 417 19.75 10.11 6.51
CA PHE A 417 19.65 8.66 6.43
C PHE A 417 19.63 7.96 7.80
N CYS A 418 20.21 8.58 8.84
CA CYS A 418 20.17 8.02 10.19
C CYS A 418 18.77 8.08 10.82
N ILE A 419 17.99 9.14 10.58
CA ILE A 419 16.63 9.25 11.13
C ILE A 419 15.75 8.07 10.72
N PRO A 420 15.55 7.75 9.42
CA PRO A 420 14.77 6.58 9.03
C PRO A 420 15.42 5.26 9.48
N GLY A 421 16.74 5.19 9.55
CA GLY A 421 17.45 4.05 10.11
C GLY A 421 17.08 3.79 11.59
N LEU A 422 17.12 4.81 12.42
CA LEU A 422 16.73 4.73 13.84
C LEU A 422 15.22 4.41 14.00
N LEU A 423 14.36 5.00 13.15
CA LEU A 423 12.95 4.67 13.13
C LEU A 423 12.72 3.18 12.80
N CYS A 424 13.50 2.59 11.89
CA CYS A 424 13.44 1.16 11.59
C CYS A 424 13.76 0.29 12.82
N ILE A 425 14.80 0.63 13.58
CA ILE A 425 15.15 -0.09 14.82
C ILE A 425 14.02 0.06 15.85
N PHE A 426 13.56 1.29 16.09
CA PHE A 426 12.48 1.57 17.03
C PHE A 426 11.20 0.81 16.68
N SER A 427 10.74 0.88 15.42
CA SER A 427 9.51 0.21 15.00
C SER A 427 9.64 -1.31 15.01
N SER A 428 10.82 -1.84 14.71
CA SER A 428 11.11 -3.27 14.88
C SER A 428 10.96 -3.72 16.32
N PHE A 429 11.51 -2.95 17.28
CA PHE A 429 11.33 -3.21 18.71
C PHE A 429 9.85 -3.16 19.12
N VAL A 430 9.12 -2.12 18.72
CA VAL A 430 7.68 -2.00 18.98
C VAL A 430 6.91 -3.21 18.43
N PHE A 431 7.25 -3.66 17.23
CA PHE A 431 6.59 -4.82 16.62
C PHE A 431 6.94 -6.13 17.36
N LEU A 432 8.18 -6.30 17.78
CA LEU A 432 8.59 -7.45 18.60
C LEU A 432 7.86 -7.50 19.93
N ALA A 433 7.67 -6.36 20.58
CA ALA A 433 7.02 -6.28 21.88
C ALA A 433 5.50 -6.46 21.81
N LEU A 434 4.83 -5.78 20.88
CA LEU A 434 3.37 -5.59 20.90
C LEU A 434 2.59 -6.41 19.86
N SER A 435 3.24 -6.96 18.81
CA SER A 435 2.51 -7.67 17.76
C SER A 435 2.14 -9.10 18.17
N THR A 436 1.02 -9.57 17.64
CA THR A 436 0.57 -10.97 17.72
C THR A 436 0.04 -11.43 16.36
N GLY A 437 0.07 -12.74 16.11
CA GLY A 437 -0.59 -13.36 14.97
C GLY A 437 -1.92 -14.03 15.32
N GLU A 438 -2.37 -13.89 16.57
CA GLU A 438 -3.63 -14.44 17.03
C GLU A 438 -4.79 -13.51 16.69
N ARG A 439 -5.95 -14.10 16.40
CA ARG A 439 -7.15 -13.37 16.07
C ARG A 439 -7.70 -12.63 17.29
N ILE A 440 -7.83 -11.31 17.22
CA ILE A 440 -8.30 -10.46 18.32
C ILE A 440 -9.74 -9.99 18.08
N PHE A 441 -10.11 -9.78 16.81
CA PHE A 441 -11.41 -9.25 16.41
C PHE A 441 -12.13 -10.25 15.52
N ASP A 442 -13.37 -10.59 15.91
CA ASP A 442 -14.29 -11.49 15.19
C ASP A 442 -15.28 -10.75 14.31
#